data_ae5f1c9d4d8c1800333971e3f2069597
#
_entry.id   ae5f1c9d4d8c1800333971e3f2069597
#
_cell.length_a   1.000
_cell.length_b   1.000
_cell.length_c   1.000
_cell.angle_alpha   90.00
_cell.angle_beta   90.00
_cell.angle_gamma   90.00
#
_symmetry.space_group_name_H-M   'P 1'
#
loop_
_entity.id
_entity.type
_entity.pdbx_description
1 polymer ?
#
loop_
_entity_poly.entity_id
_entity_poly.type
_entity_poly.pdbx_seq_one_letter_code
_entity_poly.pdbx_strand_id
1 'polypeptide(L)'
;VIKAQVLAGGRGKGGGVKIVETLDEAKAFASKLIGSFLITAQTGKKGIQVNKVLVAEAIDIKKKLYLAISIDRSTSKITIISSTEGGTEIEEVSAKTPHKILKEQINPLLGVLNFQARQIALNLGLTGSLATKGSSLIKNLFKIFIENDCSLLEINPLVLTPDDELVVLDIKMDIDDNAIFRQKEL
;
A
#
# COMPACT_ATOMS: atom_id res chain seq x y z
N VAL A 1 11.09 3.21 13.08
CA VAL A 1 11.37 2.47 11.83
C VAL A 1 12.01 3.40 10.84
N ILE A 2 13.09 2.97 10.19
CA ILE A 2 13.76 3.69 9.11
C ILE A 2 13.40 2.99 7.79
N LYS A 3 12.92 3.76 6.80
CA LYS A 3 12.47 3.22 5.51
C LYS A 3 13.14 3.97 4.36
N ALA A 4 13.84 3.27 3.46
CA ALA A 4 14.34 3.87 2.21
C ALA A 4 13.17 4.42 1.38
N GLN A 5 13.33 5.60 0.83
CA GLN A 5 12.35 6.24 -0.08
C GLN A 5 12.85 6.10 -1.51
N VAL A 6 12.34 5.10 -2.21
CA VAL A 6 12.66 4.76 -3.60
C VAL A 6 11.39 4.36 -4.34
N LEU A 7 11.35 4.57 -5.65
CA LEU A 7 10.23 4.21 -6.52
C LEU A 7 10.27 2.70 -6.85
N ALA A 8 10.27 1.86 -5.82
CA ALA A 8 10.24 0.41 -5.96
C ALA A 8 9.60 -0.25 -4.74
N GLY A 9 8.88 -1.35 -4.97
CA GLY A 9 8.40 -2.25 -3.93
C GLY A 9 9.47 -3.21 -3.41
N GLY A 10 9.10 -4.05 -2.43
CA GLY A 10 10.01 -5.07 -1.88
C GLY A 10 11.15 -4.51 -1.02
N ARG A 11 11.06 -3.25 -0.59
CA ARG A 11 12.12 -2.56 0.18
C ARG A 11 12.53 -3.30 1.45
N GLY A 12 11.57 -3.91 2.15
CA GLY A 12 11.87 -4.69 3.35
C GLY A 12 12.74 -5.91 3.06
N LYS A 13 12.41 -6.69 2.02
CA LYS A 13 13.21 -7.85 1.56
C LYS A 13 14.59 -7.41 1.04
N GLY A 14 14.69 -6.23 0.43
CA GLY A 14 15.95 -5.65 -0.05
C GLY A 14 16.82 -5.02 1.04
N GLY A 15 16.43 -5.06 2.31
CA GLY A 15 17.19 -4.46 3.42
C GLY A 15 17.02 -2.93 3.56
N GLY A 16 16.06 -2.34 2.85
CA GLY A 16 15.75 -0.90 2.88
C GLY A 16 14.84 -0.47 4.04
N VAL A 17 14.45 -1.39 4.93
CA VAL A 17 13.59 -1.10 6.09
C VAL A 17 14.16 -1.77 7.34
N LYS A 18 14.27 -1.01 8.43
CA LYS A 18 14.74 -1.54 9.73
C LYS A 18 13.98 -0.90 10.88
N ILE A 19 13.55 -1.72 11.84
CA ILE A 19 13.12 -1.28 13.16
C ILE A 19 14.37 -1.03 13.99
N VAL A 20 14.42 0.07 14.70
CA VAL A 20 15.53 0.49 15.56
C VAL A 20 14.97 0.95 16.90
N GLU A 21 15.73 0.76 17.97
CA GLU A 21 15.29 1.07 19.33
C GLU A 21 15.88 2.39 19.83
N THR A 22 17.02 2.81 19.27
CA THR A 22 17.74 4.00 19.70
C THR A 22 17.95 5.01 18.56
N LEU A 23 18.15 6.28 18.93
CA LEU A 23 18.45 7.34 17.97
C LEU A 23 19.79 7.10 17.24
N ASP A 24 20.78 6.54 17.94
CA ASP A 24 22.10 6.27 17.35
C ASP A 24 22.03 5.13 16.33
N GLU A 25 21.27 4.08 16.62
CA GLU A 25 20.96 3.05 15.60
C GLU A 25 20.22 3.61 14.40
N ALA A 26 19.27 4.53 14.64
CA ALA A 26 18.53 5.20 13.58
C ALA A 26 19.48 5.99 12.67
N LYS A 27 20.36 6.81 13.25
CA LYS A 27 21.37 7.58 12.51
C LYS A 27 22.33 6.68 11.73
N ALA A 28 22.85 5.63 12.39
CA ALA A 28 23.78 4.69 11.76
C ALA A 28 23.15 3.98 10.57
N PHE A 29 21.92 3.51 10.70
CA PHE A 29 21.22 2.82 9.62
C PHE A 29 20.82 3.78 8.49
N ALA A 30 20.35 5.00 8.79
CA ALA A 30 20.06 6.02 7.80
C ALA A 30 21.30 6.41 6.99
N SER A 31 22.45 6.62 7.67
CA SER A 31 23.71 6.94 7.02
C SER A 31 24.21 5.79 6.12
N LYS A 32 23.96 4.53 6.49
CA LYS A 32 24.29 3.37 5.65
C LYS A 32 23.40 3.28 4.42
N LEU A 33 22.12 3.67 4.52
CA LEU A 33 21.18 3.60 3.41
C LEU A 33 21.34 4.73 2.41
N ILE A 34 21.51 5.97 2.87
CA ILE A 34 21.63 7.13 1.99
C ILE A 34 22.89 7.00 1.14
N GLY A 35 22.72 7.12 -0.18
CA GLY A 35 23.80 6.96 -1.17
C GLY A 35 24.03 5.50 -1.60
N SER A 36 23.51 4.49 -0.87
CA SER A 36 23.61 3.09 -1.27
C SER A 36 22.63 2.74 -2.40
N PHE A 37 22.84 1.59 -3.05
CA PHE A 37 21.93 1.04 -4.04
C PHE A 37 21.07 -0.06 -3.42
N LEU A 38 19.75 0.14 -3.45
CA LEU A 38 18.79 -0.85 -2.97
C LEU A 38 18.39 -1.79 -4.11
N ILE A 39 18.66 -3.08 -3.93
CA ILE A 39 18.30 -4.14 -4.87
C ILE A 39 17.02 -4.82 -4.38
N THR A 40 15.98 -4.81 -5.21
CA THR A 40 14.71 -5.49 -4.98
C THR A 40 14.33 -6.30 -6.22
N ALA A 41 13.27 -7.10 -6.14
CA ALA A 41 12.75 -7.81 -7.32
C ALA A 41 12.35 -6.86 -8.46
N GLN A 42 11.93 -5.63 -8.12
CA GLN A 42 11.48 -4.63 -9.10
C GLN A 42 12.65 -3.80 -9.69
N THR A 43 13.76 -3.61 -8.97
CA THR A 43 14.89 -2.79 -9.43
C THR A 43 15.91 -3.57 -10.25
N GLY A 44 15.82 -4.91 -10.25
CA GLY A 44 16.80 -5.77 -10.89
C GLY A 44 18.21 -5.66 -10.25
N LYS A 45 19.22 -6.23 -10.95
CA LYS A 45 20.59 -6.32 -10.42
C LYS A 45 21.30 -4.96 -10.24
N LYS A 46 20.89 -3.92 -10.97
CA LYS A 46 21.50 -2.58 -10.88
C LYS A 46 21.09 -1.85 -9.59
N GLY A 47 19.92 -2.19 -9.04
CA GLY A 47 19.37 -1.48 -7.91
C GLY A 47 18.93 -0.05 -8.23
N ILE A 48 18.43 0.65 -7.23
CA ILE A 48 18.07 2.08 -7.28
C ILE A 48 18.73 2.80 -6.12
N GLN A 49 19.32 3.97 -6.40
CA GLN A 49 20.00 4.74 -5.37
C GLN A 49 19.02 5.32 -4.35
N VAL A 50 19.32 5.15 -3.08
CA VAL A 50 18.56 5.69 -1.96
C VAL A 50 19.03 7.12 -1.67
N ASN A 51 18.22 8.11 -1.99
CA ASN A 51 18.52 9.53 -1.74
C ASN A 51 17.85 10.07 -0.47
N LYS A 52 16.78 9.39 0.00
CA LYS A 52 15.99 9.82 1.16
C LYS A 52 15.58 8.62 1.99
N VAL A 53 15.42 8.84 3.30
CA VAL A 53 14.81 7.90 4.22
C VAL A 53 13.65 8.54 4.95
N LEU A 54 12.61 7.76 5.23
CA LEU A 54 11.53 8.13 6.12
C LEU A 54 11.83 7.55 7.51
N VAL A 55 11.73 8.40 8.52
CA VAL A 55 11.73 7.98 9.93
C VAL A 55 10.29 7.98 10.40
N ALA A 56 9.80 6.84 10.84
CA ALA A 56 8.43 6.67 11.30
C ALA A 56 8.40 5.95 12.64
N GLU A 57 7.35 6.18 13.40
CA GLU A 57 7.07 5.43 14.61
C GLU A 57 6.89 3.94 14.31
N ALA A 58 7.32 3.09 15.23
CA ALA A 58 7.03 1.66 15.17
C ALA A 58 5.59 1.44 15.65
N ILE A 59 4.82 0.71 14.85
CA ILE A 59 3.42 0.39 15.16
C ILE A 59 3.33 -1.09 15.52
N ASP A 60 2.64 -1.40 16.61
CA ASP A 60 2.31 -2.78 16.97
C ASP A 60 1.29 -3.35 16.00
N ILE A 61 1.60 -4.54 15.47
CA ILE A 61 0.86 -5.15 14.37
C ILE A 61 0.10 -6.38 14.87
N LYS A 62 -1.23 -6.30 14.89
CA LYS A 62 -2.12 -7.45 15.11
C LYS A 62 -2.33 -8.24 13.82
N LYS A 63 -2.56 -7.54 12.68
CA LYS A 63 -2.79 -8.16 11.38
C LYS A 63 -2.31 -7.26 10.25
N LYS A 64 -1.74 -7.87 9.22
CA LYS A 64 -1.36 -7.18 7.98
C LYS A 64 -2.37 -7.52 6.89
N LEU A 65 -2.89 -6.51 6.22
CA LEU A 65 -3.87 -6.60 5.16
C LEU A 65 -3.32 -5.96 3.89
N TYR A 66 -3.83 -6.38 2.75
CA TYR A 66 -3.53 -5.80 1.45
C TYR A 66 -4.78 -5.11 0.88
N LEU A 67 -4.61 -3.91 0.36
CA LEU A 67 -5.65 -3.17 -0.35
C LEU A 67 -5.04 -2.40 -1.51
N ALA A 68 -5.59 -2.58 -2.71
CA ALA A 68 -5.19 -1.78 -3.86
C ALA A 68 -6.39 -1.36 -4.70
N ILE A 69 -6.23 -0.26 -5.42
CA ILE A 69 -7.17 0.24 -6.41
C ILE A 69 -6.40 0.41 -7.71
N SER A 70 -6.88 -0.17 -8.79
CA SER A 70 -6.23 -0.11 -10.09
C SER A 70 -7.25 -0.08 -11.23
N ILE A 71 -6.79 0.34 -12.41
CA ILE A 71 -7.60 0.29 -13.63
C ILE A 71 -7.41 -1.09 -14.27
N ASP A 72 -8.49 -1.87 -14.34
CA ASP A 72 -8.52 -3.10 -15.13
C ASP A 72 -8.83 -2.75 -16.59
N ARG A 73 -7.78 -2.77 -17.41
CA ARG A 73 -7.89 -2.43 -18.83
C ARG A 73 -8.70 -3.45 -19.63
N SER A 74 -8.78 -4.70 -19.17
CA SER A 74 -9.52 -5.76 -19.87
C SER A 74 -11.03 -5.55 -19.78
N THR A 75 -11.51 -5.00 -18.66
CA THR A 75 -12.92 -4.72 -18.41
C THR A 75 -13.26 -3.23 -18.48
N SER A 76 -12.27 -2.35 -18.68
CA SER A 76 -12.40 -0.89 -18.64
C SER A 76 -13.07 -0.40 -17.34
N LYS A 77 -12.76 -1.04 -16.22
CA LYS A 77 -13.33 -0.71 -14.91
C LYS A 77 -12.24 -0.45 -13.88
N ILE A 78 -12.58 0.32 -12.87
CA ILE A 78 -11.76 0.44 -11.68
C ILE A 78 -12.03 -0.80 -10.82
N THR A 79 -10.95 -1.42 -10.34
CA THR A 79 -11.04 -2.63 -9.51
C THR A 79 -10.36 -2.39 -8.18
N ILE A 80 -11.08 -2.68 -7.09
CA ILE A 80 -10.51 -2.74 -5.74
C ILE A 80 -10.09 -4.18 -5.49
N ILE A 81 -8.83 -4.37 -5.12
CA ILE A 81 -8.22 -5.66 -4.81
C ILE A 81 -7.98 -5.69 -3.31
N SER A 82 -8.43 -6.73 -2.64
CA SER A 82 -8.26 -6.90 -1.19
C SER A 82 -7.78 -8.30 -0.86
N SER A 83 -6.92 -8.41 0.17
CA SER A 83 -6.47 -9.69 0.69
C SER A 83 -6.16 -9.62 2.18
N THR A 84 -6.36 -10.71 2.88
CA THR A 84 -5.92 -10.88 4.27
C THR A 84 -4.42 -11.18 4.40
N GLU A 85 -3.72 -11.29 3.28
CA GLU A 85 -2.28 -11.55 3.19
C GLU A 85 -1.54 -10.25 2.79
N GLY A 86 -1.34 -9.36 3.76
CA GLY A 86 -0.58 -8.13 3.57
C GLY A 86 0.88 -8.25 4.03
N GLY A 87 1.70 -7.30 3.59
CA GLY A 87 3.14 -7.25 3.91
C GLY A 87 3.98 -8.27 3.15
N THR A 88 3.41 -8.88 2.11
CA THR A 88 4.08 -9.79 1.17
C THR A 88 3.82 -9.33 -0.26
N GLU A 89 4.60 -9.85 -1.22
CA GLU A 89 4.36 -9.58 -2.64
C GLU A 89 3.02 -10.21 -3.05
N ILE A 90 2.09 -9.40 -3.56
CA ILE A 90 0.75 -9.87 -3.93
C ILE A 90 0.78 -10.90 -5.07
N GLU A 91 1.80 -10.83 -5.91
CA GLU A 91 2.05 -11.79 -6.98
C GLU A 91 2.34 -13.19 -6.43
N GLU A 92 3.08 -13.29 -5.31
CA GLU A 92 3.31 -14.57 -4.63
C GLU A 92 2.01 -15.14 -4.05
N VAL A 93 1.16 -14.28 -3.49
CA VAL A 93 -0.17 -14.68 -2.98
C VAL A 93 -1.05 -15.13 -4.13
N SER A 94 -1.03 -14.41 -5.27
CA SER A 94 -1.77 -14.79 -6.48
C SER A 94 -1.38 -16.14 -7.03
N ALA A 95 -0.10 -16.46 -7.01
CA ALA A 95 0.40 -17.74 -7.51
C ALA A 95 0.10 -18.91 -6.55
N LYS A 96 0.23 -18.69 -5.23
CA LYS A 96 0.11 -19.77 -4.23
C LYS A 96 -1.32 -19.96 -3.70
N THR A 97 -2.04 -18.87 -3.49
CA THR A 97 -3.36 -18.83 -2.84
C THR A 97 -4.30 -17.82 -3.51
N PRO A 98 -4.63 -17.99 -4.81
CA PRO A 98 -5.41 -17.02 -5.59
C PRO A 98 -6.79 -16.73 -4.99
N HIS A 99 -7.38 -17.69 -4.27
CA HIS A 99 -8.68 -17.55 -3.60
C HIS A 99 -8.66 -16.53 -2.45
N LYS A 100 -7.48 -16.13 -1.96
CA LYS A 100 -7.32 -15.07 -0.94
C LYS A 100 -7.30 -13.66 -1.53
N ILE A 101 -7.26 -13.54 -2.86
CA ILE A 101 -7.33 -12.26 -3.55
C ILE A 101 -8.75 -12.04 -4.03
N LEU A 102 -9.40 -11.07 -3.44
CA LEU A 102 -10.77 -10.70 -3.77
C LEU A 102 -10.75 -9.41 -4.59
N LYS A 103 -11.55 -9.40 -5.65
CA LYS A 103 -11.67 -8.28 -6.58
C LYS A 103 -13.09 -7.78 -6.62
N GLU A 104 -13.26 -6.47 -6.44
CA GLU A 104 -14.55 -5.78 -6.55
C GLU A 104 -14.46 -4.75 -7.67
N GLN A 105 -15.30 -4.89 -8.68
CA GLN A 105 -15.36 -3.95 -9.81
C GLN A 105 -16.24 -2.75 -9.45
N ILE A 106 -15.71 -1.56 -9.64
CA ILE A 106 -16.39 -0.31 -9.32
C ILE A 106 -16.80 0.40 -10.60
N ASN A 107 -18.05 0.82 -10.66
CA ASN A 107 -18.51 1.70 -11.74
C ASN A 107 -17.94 3.11 -11.49
N PRO A 108 -17.14 3.67 -12.41
CA PRO A 108 -16.48 4.96 -12.20
C PRO A 108 -17.49 6.12 -12.07
N LEU A 109 -18.67 6.01 -12.62
CA LEU A 109 -19.71 7.05 -12.53
C LEU A 109 -20.44 7.04 -11.18
N LEU A 110 -20.58 5.88 -10.55
CA LEU A 110 -21.27 5.72 -9.26
C LEU A 110 -20.32 5.78 -8.07
N GLY A 111 -19.04 5.49 -8.32
CA GLY A 111 -18.05 5.33 -7.26
C GLY A 111 -18.31 4.08 -6.39
N VAL A 112 -17.65 4.02 -5.24
CA VAL A 112 -17.80 2.91 -4.30
C VAL A 112 -19.08 3.07 -3.49
N LEU A 113 -20.04 2.17 -3.71
CA LEU A 113 -21.30 2.16 -2.98
C LEU A 113 -21.11 1.63 -1.55
N ASN A 114 -22.00 2.03 -0.64
CA ASN A 114 -21.86 1.68 0.79
C ASN A 114 -21.81 0.15 1.03
N PHE A 115 -22.60 -0.62 0.28
CA PHE A 115 -22.60 -2.08 0.43
C PHE A 115 -21.30 -2.70 -0.09
N GLN A 116 -20.72 -2.16 -1.19
CA GLN A 116 -19.43 -2.61 -1.74
C GLN A 116 -18.29 -2.34 -0.76
N ALA A 117 -18.20 -1.09 -0.23
CA ALA A 117 -17.20 -0.75 0.76
C ALA A 117 -17.29 -1.65 2.00
N ARG A 118 -18.52 -1.93 2.46
CA ARG A 118 -18.76 -2.83 3.59
C ARG A 118 -18.35 -4.27 3.26
N GLN A 119 -18.68 -4.77 2.07
CA GLN A 119 -18.29 -6.12 1.63
C GLN A 119 -16.77 -6.27 1.57
N ILE A 120 -16.06 -5.28 1.01
CA ILE A 120 -14.60 -5.28 0.97
C ILE A 120 -14.01 -5.29 2.38
N ALA A 121 -14.55 -4.47 3.29
CA ALA A 121 -14.11 -4.46 4.70
C ALA A 121 -14.33 -5.83 5.38
N LEU A 122 -15.46 -6.49 5.14
CA LEU A 122 -15.73 -7.84 5.65
C LEU A 122 -14.78 -8.87 5.04
N ASN A 123 -14.47 -8.77 3.76
CA ASN A 123 -13.51 -9.62 3.06
C ASN A 123 -12.08 -9.52 3.66
N LEU A 124 -11.71 -8.33 4.18
CA LEU A 124 -10.49 -8.12 4.94
C LEU A 124 -10.55 -8.70 6.37
N GLY A 125 -11.69 -9.26 6.77
CA GLY A 125 -11.93 -9.80 8.11
C GLY A 125 -12.21 -8.72 9.16
N LEU A 126 -12.59 -7.51 8.72
CA LEU A 126 -13.01 -6.43 9.63
C LEU A 126 -14.49 -6.59 9.96
N THR A 127 -14.83 -6.63 11.26
CA THR A 127 -16.19 -6.83 11.73
C THR A 127 -16.62 -5.72 12.68
N GLY A 128 -17.92 -5.60 12.98
CA GLY A 128 -18.44 -4.61 13.93
C GLY A 128 -18.07 -3.16 13.54
N SER A 129 -17.53 -2.41 14.49
CA SER A 129 -17.07 -1.02 14.29
C SER A 129 -15.90 -0.93 13.31
N LEU A 130 -15.03 -1.95 13.27
CA LEU A 130 -13.93 -2.03 12.31
C LEU A 130 -14.42 -2.11 10.86
N ALA A 131 -15.53 -2.80 10.59
CA ALA A 131 -16.11 -2.82 9.25
C ALA A 131 -16.59 -1.43 8.82
N THR A 132 -17.07 -0.61 9.73
CA THR A 132 -17.46 0.78 9.47
C THR A 132 -16.22 1.65 9.22
N LYS A 133 -15.18 1.56 10.06
CA LYS A 133 -13.90 2.25 9.86
C LYS A 133 -13.27 1.85 8.51
N GLY A 134 -13.22 0.55 8.21
CA GLY A 134 -12.70 0.02 6.94
C GLY A 134 -13.48 0.51 5.73
N SER A 135 -14.83 0.51 5.81
CA SER A 135 -15.67 1.03 4.73
C SER A 135 -15.42 2.52 4.46
N SER A 136 -15.25 3.32 5.50
CA SER A 136 -14.92 4.75 5.37
C SER A 136 -13.53 4.95 4.77
N LEU A 137 -12.54 4.17 5.19
CA LEU A 137 -11.19 4.19 4.63
C LEU A 137 -11.22 3.87 3.13
N ILE A 138 -11.90 2.79 2.72
CA ILE A 138 -12.00 2.36 1.33
C ILE A 138 -12.61 3.46 0.45
N LYS A 139 -13.66 4.11 0.92
CA LYS A 139 -14.29 5.22 0.20
C LYS A 139 -13.37 6.44 0.06
N ASN A 140 -12.63 6.78 1.11
CA ASN A 140 -11.65 7.86 1.08
C ASN A 140 -10.50 7.56 0.13
N LEU A 141 -9.98 6.33 0.13
CA LEU A 141 -8.93 5.90 -0.80
C LEU A 141 -9.40 5.94 -2.25
N PHE A 142 -10.64 5.53 -2.52
CA PHE A 142 -11.22 5.64 -3.84
C PHE A 142 -11.36 7.11 -4.28
N LYS A 143 -11.76 8.00 -3.37
CA LYS A 143 -11.80 9.44 -3.63
C LYS A 143 -10.41 9.97 -3.98
N ILE A 144 -9.38 9.63 -3.20
CA ILE A 144 -7.98 9.99 -3.48
C ILE A 144 -7.56 9.47 -4.86
N PHE A 145 -7.89 8.21 -5.19
CA PHE A 145 -7.57 7.59 -6.48
C PHE A 145 -8.12 8.39 -7.66
N ILE A 146 -9.39 8.81 -7.57
CA ILE A 146 -10.06 9.58 -8.64
C ILE A 146 -9.54 11.01 -8.71
N GLU A 147 -9.47 11.72 -7.58
CA GLU A 147 -9.12 13.15 -7.54
C GLU A 147 -7.67 13.42 -7.94
N ASN A 148 -6.79 12.42 -7.77
CA ASN A 148 -5.38 12.53 -8.14
C ASN A 148 -5.03 11.78 -9.44
N ASP A 149 -6.02 11.41 -10.23
CA ASP A 149 -5.80 10.71 -11.50
C ASP A 149 -4.87 9.49 -11.38
N CYS A 150 -5.05 8.70 -10.33
CA CYS A 150 -4.21 7.54 -10.12
C CYS A 150 -4.51 6.43 -11.13
N SER A 151 -3.48 5.76 -11.61
CA SER A 151 -3.57 4.48 -12.33
C SER A 151 -3.42 3.28 -11.39
N LEU A 152 -2.73 3.49 -10.26
CA LEU A 152 -2.57 2.55 -9.15
C LEU A 152 -2.53 3.30 -7.82
N LEU A 153 -3.23 2.76 -6.82
CA LEU A 153 -3.06 3.10 -5.42
C LEU A 153 -2.98 1.78 -4.65
N GLU A 154 -1.84 1.49 -4.03
CA GLU A 154 -1.60 0.24 -3.32
C GLU A 154 -1.18 0.53 -1.88
N ILE A 155 -1.82 -0.15 -0.94
CA ILE A 155 -1.48 -0.14 0.49
C ILE A 155 -1.00 -1.53 0.87
N ASN A 156 0.28 -1.66 1.19
CA ASN A 156 0.90 -2.94 1.52
C ASN A 156 2.03 -2.79 2.55
N PRO A 157 1.72 -2.97 3.85
CA PRO A 157 0.44 -3.38 4.42
C PRO A 157 -0.47 -2.23 4.89
N LEU A 158 -1.78 -2.48 4.85
CA LEU A 158 -2.73 -1.89 5.78
C LEU A 158 -2.69 -2.71 7.07
N VAL A 159 -2.49 -2.06 8.20
CA VAL A 159 -2.33 -2.74 9.49
C VAL A 159 -3.55 -2.53 10.36
N LEU A 160 -4.00 -3.62 10.99
CA LEU A 160 -4.84 -3.59 12.16
C LEU A 160 -3.95 -3.66 13.40
N THR A 161 -4.07 -2.68 14.29
CA THR A 161 -3.35 -2.64 15.58
C THR A 161 -4.07 -3.46 16.66
N PRO A 162 -3.41 -3.78 17.80
CA PRO A 162 -4.07 -4.38 18.96
C PRO A 162 -5.23 -3.54 19.52
N ASP A 163 -5.15 -2.21 19.39
CA ASP A 163 -6.16 -1.24 19.85
C ASP A 163 -7.31 -1.04 18.83
N ASP A 164 -7.42 -1.95 17.85
CA ASP A 164 -8.46 -1.94 16.82
C ASP A 164 -8.46 -0.63 15.97
N GLU A 165 -7.26 -0.10 15.68
CA GLU A 165 -7.07 0.97 14.71
C GLU A 165 -6.55 0.44 13.36
N LEU A 166 -6.94 1.13 12.27
CA LEU A 166 -6.44 0.86 10.92
C LEU A 166 -5.37 1.87 10.56
N VAL A 167 -4.16 1.40 10.29
CA VAL A 167 -3.00 2.24 9.99
C VAL A 167 -2.40 1.87 8.63
N VAL A 168 -2.23 2.87 7.77
CA VAL A 168 -1.51 2.72 6.49
C VAL A 168 -0.02 2.81 6.78
N LEU A 169 0.70 1.70 6.69
CA LEU A 169 2.15 1.70 6.92
C LEU A 169 2.96 2.03 5.69
N ASP A 170 2.46 1.67 4.53
CA ASP A 170 3.10 1.97 3.24
C ASP A 170 2.03 2.16 2.17
N ILE A 171 2.25 3.15 1.32
CA ILE A 171 1.39 3.44 0.19
C ILE A 171 2.24 3.67 -1.05
N LYS A 172 1.82 3.09 -2.15
CA LYS A 172 2.34 3.36 -3.49
C LYS A 172 1.22 3.97 -4.32
N MET A 173 1.52 5.09 -4.97
CA MET A 173 0.61 5.75 -5.91
C MET A 173 1.33 5.96 -7.23
N ASP A 174 0.69 5.55 -8.32
CA ASP A 174 1.12 5.87 -9.68
C ASP A 174 0.04 6.76 -10.30
N ILE A 175 0.42 7.96 -10.73
CA ILE A 175 -0.46 8.92 -11.38
C ILE A 175 -0.42 8.67 -12.88
N ASP A 176 -1.55 8.85 -13.57
CA ASP A 176 -1.60 8.73 -15.03
C ASP A 176 -0.74 9.83 -15.67
N ASP A 177 0.24 9.44 -16.49
CA ASP A 177 1.16 10.35 -17.18
C ASP A 177 0.40 11.41 -18.00
N ASN A 178 -0.76 11.06 -18.53
CA ASN A 178 -1.62 12.00 -19.28
C ASN A 178 -2.28 13.07 -18.39
N ALA A 179 -2.27 12.89 -17.06
CA ALA A 179 -2.87 13.81 -16.10
C ALA A 179 -1.84 14.67 -15.35
N ILE A 180 -0.53 14.42 -15.48
CA ILE A 180 0.55 15.12 -14.75
C ILE A 180 0.44 16.65 -14.90
N PHE A 181 -0.02 17.15 -16.06
CA PHE A 181 -0.15 18.60 -16.31
C PHE A 181 -1.09 19.30 -15.30
N ARG A 182 -2.04 18.58 -14.71
CA ARG A 182 -2.98 19.10 -13.71
C ARG A 182 -2.68 18.68 -12.27
N GLN A 183 -1.72 17.75 -12.06
CA GLN A 183 -1.30 17.24 -10.75
C GLN A 183 0.09 17.79 -10.35
N LYS A 184 0.27 19.11 -10.47
CA LYS A 184 1.58 19.78 -10.30
C LYS A 184 2.08 19.82 -8.85
N GLU A 185 1.22 19.57 -7.86
CA GLU A 185 1.55 19.61 -6.44
C GLU A 185 1.97 18.24 -5.88
N LEU A 186 1.83 17.17 -6.67
CA LEU A 186 2.26 15.82 -6.37
C LEU A 186 3.55 15.47 -7.08
#